data_77b0fbccd8bd36fa05781b0234c0d9d1
#
_entry.id   77b0fbccd8bd36fa05781b0234c0d9d1
#
_cell.length_a   1.000
_cell.length_b   1.000
_cell.length_c   1.000
_cell.angle_alpha   90.00
_cell.angle_beta   90.00
_cell.angle_gamma   90.00
#
_symmetry.space_group_name_H-M   'P 1'
#
loop_
_entity.id
_entity.type
_entity.pdbx_description
1 polymer ?
#
loop_
_entity_poly.entity_id
_entity_poly.type
_entity_poly.pdbx_seq_one_letter_code
_entity_poly.pdbx_strand_id
1 'polypeptide(L)'
;MTIRLEKMIPLPMLEQDTSGSEVWEKESVIFEQGKSYIIEAPSGRGKTSLLSVIYGIRKDYRGKVLMDNLPLTDLSWKEWSKLRKQSFSYIFQGLELFDSLTARENILLKNSITAFKSPGEIEEIARNLGMEDFMDRKAGILSFGQQQRVAIIRALCQPFNFLLADECFSHIDQENSSIAYQLILDECEAQGAGIILTSLNENANLSAQNRMIL
;
A
#
# COMPACT_ATOMS: atom_id res chain seq x y z
N MET A 1 -14.48 -7.55 4.04
CA MET A 1 -14.16 -6.17 4.45
C MET A 1 -14.41 -5.21 3.29
N THR A 2 -15.04 -4.09 3.58
CA THR A 2 -15.26 -3.00 2.61
C THR A 2 -14.77 -1.68 3.18
N ILE A 3 -14.22 -0.81 2.33
CA ILE A 3 -13.88 0.56 2.69
C ILE A 3 -14.76 1.47 1.83
N ARG A 4 -15.54 2.33 2.48
CA ARG A 4 -16.42 3.27 1.79
C ARG A 4 -16.03 4.70 2.10
N LEU A 5 -15.85 5.49 1.07
CA LEU A 5 -15.67 6.93 1.15
C LEU A 5 -17.01 7.60 0.81
N GLU A 6 -17.51 8.48 1.66
CA GLU A 6 -18.75 9.25 1.41
C GLU A 6 -18.38 10.74 1.38
N LYS A 7 -18.43 11.36 0.18
CA LYS A 7 -18.03 12.76 -0.04
C LYS A 7 -16.69 13.10 0.63
N MET A 8 -15.78 12.14 0.65
CA MET A 8 -14.51 12.29 1.36
C MET A 8 -13.53 13.08 0.50
N ILE A 9 -12.99 14.15 1.08
CA ILE A 9 -11.92 14.95 0.49
C ILE A 9 -10.97 15.43 1.58
N PRO A 10 -9.64 15.21 1.44
CA PRO A 10 -8.65 15.75 2.38
C PRO A 10 -8.66 17.28 2.37
N LEU A 11 -8.51 17.93 3.54
CA LEU A 11 -8.60 19.39 3.64
C LEU A 11 -7.68 20.15 2.67
N PRO A 12 -6.42 19.75 2.42
CA PRO A 12 -5.57 20.42 1.44
C PRO A 12 -6.06 20.33 -0.01
N MET A 13 -6.95 19.39 -0.32
CA MET A 13 -7.52 19.22 -1.67
C MET A 13 -8.73 20.12 -1.93
N LEU A 14 -9.33 20.73 -0.88
CA LEU A 14 -10.50 21.60 -1.02
C LEU A 14 -10.22 22.87 -1.80
N GLU A 15 -8.97 23.34 -1.82
CA GLU A 15 -8.55 24.55 -2.53
C GLU A 15 -7.97 24.23 -3.91
N GLN A 16 -7.94 22.95 -4.31
CA GLN A 16 -7.44 22.52 -5.60
C GLN A 16 -8.59 22.20 -6.55
N ASP A 17 -8.31 22.29 -7.84
CA ASP A 17 -9.23 21.82 -8.86
C ASP A 17 -9.28 20.28 -8.82
N THR A 18 -10.41 19.73 -8.43
CA THR A 18 -10.70 18.29 -8.38
C THR A 18 -11.62 17.84 -9.50
N SER A 19 -11.86 18.71 -10.49
CA SER A 19 -12.77 18.42 -11.60
C SER A 19 -12.32 17.17 -12.37
N GLY A 20 -13.27 16.27 -12.61
CA GLY A 20 -13.04 14.99 -13.26
C GLY A 20 -12.50 13.87 -12.34
N SER A 21 -12.31 14.13 -11.05
CA SER A 21 -11.90 13.08 -10.11
C SER A 21 -13.03 12.06 -9.88
N GLU A 22 -12.71 10.81 -10.09
CA GLU A 22 -13.63 9.70 -9.79
C GLU A 22 -13.64 9.31 -8.30
N VAL A 23 -12.84 9.97 -7.48
CA VAL A 23 -12.79 9.74 -6.04
C VAL A 23 -13.33 10.95 -5.28
N TRP A 24 -12.83 12.18 -5.59
CA TRP A 24 -13.18 13.37 -4.81
C TRP A 24 -14.58 13.92 -5.13
N GLU A 25 -15.05 13.74 -6.36
CA GLU A 25 -16.36 14.27 -6.79
C GLU A 25 -17.51 13.29 -6.60
N LYS A 26 -17.22 12.00 -6.39
CA LYS A 26 -18.30 11.01 -6.21
C LYS A 26 -18.94 11.10 -4.82
N GLU A 27 -20.25 10.93 -4.79
CA GLU A 27 -21.03 10.82 -3.56
C GLU A 27 -20.52 9.65 -2.69
N SER A 28 -20.12 8.54 -3.33
CA SER A 28 -19.61 7.36 -2.66
C SER A 28 -18.63 6.59 -3.55
N VAL A 29 -17.51 6.19 -2.97
CA VAL A 29 -16.53 5.26 -3.57
C VAL A 29 -16.38 4.07 -2.64
N ILE A 30 -16.39 2.86 -3.19
CA ILE A 30 -16.29 1.63 -2.40
C ILE A 30 -15.10 0.80 -2.90
N PHE A 31 -14.23 0.43 -1.97
CA PHE A 31 -13.18 -0.57 -2.18
C PHE A 31 -13.59 -1.86 -1.48
N GLU A 32 -13.59 -2.97 -2.21
CA GLU A 32 -14.00 -4.28 -1.73
C GLU A 32 -12.78 -5.19 -1.61
N GLN A 33 -12.70 -5.94 -0.54
CA GLN A 33 -11.70 -6.99 -0.36
C GLN A 33 -11.79 -7.99 -1.52
N GLY A 34 -10.63 -8.50 -1.96
CA GLY A 34 -10.52 -9.41 -3.11
C GLY A 34 -10.53 -8.72 -4.47
N LYS A 35 -10.61 -7.38 -4.52
CA LYS A 35 -10.53 -6.61 -5.77
C LYS A 35 -9.26 -5.78 -5.86
N SER A 36 -8.81 -5.53 -7.10
CA SER A 36 -7.66 -4.66 -7.38
C SER A 36 -8.12 -3.31 -7.92
N TYR A 37 -7.54 -2.25 -7.38
CA TYR A 37 -7.80 -0.86 -7.72
C TYR A 37 -6.49 -0.15 -8.03
N ILE A 38 -6.43 0.57 -9.15
CA ILE A 38 -5.36 1.50 -9.48
C ILE A 38 -5.93 2.91 -9.48
N ILE A 39 -5.33 3.78 -8.68
CA ILE A 39 -5.68 5.19 -8.57
C ILE A 39 -4.60 6.01 -9.29
N GLU A 40 -4.97 6.61 -10.39
CA GLU A 40 -4.06 7.36 -11.26
C GLU A 40 -4.25 8.86 -11.08
N ALA A 41 -3.15 9.57 -10.84
CA ALA A 41 -3.14 11.03 -10.84
C ALA A 41 -1.71 11.57 -10.96
N PRO A 42 -1.53 12.78 -11.48
CA PRO A 42 -0.28 13.54 -11.38
C PRO A 42 0.16 13.73 -9.94
N SER A 43 1.42 14.16 -9.74
CA SER A 43 1.92 14.52 -8.41
C SER A 43 1.10 15.67 -7.80
N GLY A 44 0.94 15.64 -6.47
CA GLY A 44 0.22 16.68 -5.73
C GLY A 44 -1.31 16.53 -5.70
N ARG A 45 -1.90 15.59 -6.45
CA ARG A 45 -3.36 15.40 -6.54
C ARG A 45 -3.97 14.60 -5.38
N GLY A 46 -3.22 14.29 -4.33
CA GLY A 46 -3.77 13.69 -3.11
C GLY A 46 -3.70 12.15 -3.01
N LYS A 47 -2.95 11.45 -3.88
CA LYS A 47 -2.77 9.98 -3.83
C LYS A 47 -2.34 9.49 -2.44
N THR A 48 -1.23 10.01 -1.95
CA THR A 48 -0.73 9.72 -0.59
C THR A 48 -1.72 10.11 0.49
N SER A 49 -2.47 11.22 0.30
CA SER A 49 -3.49 11.67 1.25
C SER A 49 -4.65 10.68 1.32
N LEU A 50 -5.12 10.16 0.18
CA LEU A 50 -6.15 9.12 0.13
C LEU A 50 -5.75 7.89 0.94
N LEU A 51 -4.58 7.32 0.64
CA LEU A 51 -4.10 6.12 1.34
C LEU A 51 -3.84 6.39 2.82
N SER A 52 -3.31 7.57 3.17
CA SER A 52 -3.06 7.97 4.55
C SER A 52 -4.35 8.14 5.36
N VAL A 53 -5.44 8.61 4.75
CA VAL A 53 -6.78 8.66 5.39
C VAL A 53 -7.28 7.24 5.62
N ILE A 54 -7.24 6.37 4.61
CA ILE A 54 -7.69 4.98 4.72
C ILE A 54 -6.90 4.23 5.80
N TYR A 55 -5.59 4.45 5.89
CA TYR A 55 -4.71 3.82 6.89
C TYR A 55 -4.81 4.47 8.29
N GLY A 56 -5.57 5.59 8.40
CA GLY A 56 -5.81 6.29 9.67
C GLY A 56 -4.62 7.10 10.20
N ILE A 57 -3.65 7.44 9.34
CA ILE A 57 -2.57 8.38 9.67
C ILE A 57 -3.10 9.81 9.58
N ARG A 58 -3.85 10.11 8.51
CA ARG A 58 -4.43 11.42 8.26
C ARG A 58 -5.87 11.47 8.74
N LYS A 59 -6.24 12.56 9.45
CA LYS A 59 -7.58 12.77 10.00
C LYS A 59 -8.22 14.08 9.53
N ASP A 60 -7.48 14.92 8.82
CA ASP A 60 -7.91 16.21 8.30
C ASP A 60 -8.59 16.05 6.93
N TYR A 61 -9.85 15.63 6.92
CA TYR A 61 -10.69 15.48 5.75
C TYR A 61 -12.15 15.85 6.05
N ARG A 62 -12.91 16.18 5.00
CA ARG A 62 -14.37 16.29 5.03
C ARG A 62 -15.01 15.00 4.56
N GLY A 63 -16.29 14.83 4.85
CA GLY A 63 -17.04 13.62 4.53
C GLY A 63 -16.83 12.51 5.54
N LYS A 64 -17.01 11.26 5.12
CA LYS A 64 -16.89 10.09 5.97
C LYS A 64 -16.07 9.01 5.31
N VAL A 65 -15.33 8.26 6.11
CA VAL A 65 -14.69 7.01 5.70
C VAL A 65 -15.19 5.93 6.65
N LEU A 66 -15.74 4.87 6.07
CA LEU A 66 -16.32 3.76 6.81
C LEU A 66 -15.59 2.47 6.46
N MET A 67 -15.42 1.60 7.44
CA MET A 67 -14.95 0.23 7.30
C MET A 67 -16.05 -0.71 7.79
N ASP A 68 -16.60 -1.52 6.86
CA ASP A 68 -17.76 -2.39 7.16
C ASP A 68 -18.90 -1.64 7.89
N ASN A 69 -19.21 -0.42 7.42
CA ASN A 69 -20.17 0.55 7.97
C ASN A 69 -19.80 1.22 9.30
N LEU A 70 -18.63 0.94 9.88
CA LEU A 70 -18.12 1.63 11.07
C LEU A 70 -17.28 2.84 10.64
N PRO A 71 -17.59 4.08 11.08
CA PRO A 71 -16.76 5.24 10.77
C PRO A 71 -15.35 5.10 11.33
N LEU A 72 -14.34 5.43 10.55
CA LEU A 72 -12.93 5.36 10.99
C LEU A 72 -12.64 6.33 12.14
N THR A 73 -13.45 7.40 12.28
CA THR A 73 -13.35 8.35 13.40
C THR A 73 -13.70 7.74 14.76
N ASP A 74 -14.50 6.68 14.77
CA ASP A 74 -14.99 6.04 15.98
C ASP A 74 -14.04 4.97 16.50
N LEU A 75 -13.02 4.63 15.69
CA LEU A 75 -12.03 3.63 16.06
C LEU A 75 -11.07 4.15 17.14
N SER A 76 -10.98 3.40 18.23
CA SER A 76 -9.98 3.61 19.27
C SER A 76 -8.56 3.29 18.78
N TRP A 77 -7.54 3.77 19.50
CA TRP A 77 -6.15 3.45 19.18
C TRP A 77 -5.84 1.95 19.21
N LYS A 78 -6.53 1.17 20.05
CA LYS A 78 -6.39 -0.30 20.13
C LYS A 78 -6.94 -0.97 18.87
N GLU A 79 -8.07 -0.53 18.37
CA GLU A 79 -8.68 -1.02 17.14
C GLU A 79 -7.79 -0.69 15.94
N TRP A 80 -7.29 0.55 15.85
CA TRP A 80 -6.31 0.92 14.83
C TRP A 80 -5.05 0.06 14.87
N SER A 81 -4.50 -0.19 16.07
CA SER A 81 -3.35 -1.08 16.24
C SER A 81 -3.63 -2.49 15.69
N LYS A 82 -4.82 -3.04 16.03
CA LYS A 82 -5.25 -4.35 15.55
C LYS A 82 -5.39 -4.37 14.02
N LEU A 83 -6.03 -3.35 13.44
CA LEU A 83 -6.22 -3.23 11.99
C LEU A 83 -4.88 -3.17 11.25
N ARG A 84 -3.93 -2.35 11.70
CA ARG A 84 -2.60 -2.24 11.09
C ARG A 84 -1.74 -3.50 11.28
N LYS A 85 -2.07 -4.33 12.24
CA LYS A 85 -1.39 -5.59 12.49
C LYS A 85 -1.93 -6.74 11.62
N GLN A 86 -3.25 -6.75 11.32
CA GLN A 86 -3.93 -7.91 10.79
C GLN A 86 -4.77 -7.65 9.52
N SER A 87 -5.10 -6.39 9.22
CA SER A 87 -6.03 -6.06 8.16
C SER A 87 -5.48 -5.12 7.10
N PHE A 88 -4.49 -4.32 7.45
CA PHE A 88 -3.84 -3.40 6.51
C PHE A 88 -2.35 -3.64 6.43
N SER A 89 -1.85 -3.84 5.22
CA SER A 89 -0.43 -3.65 4.93
C SER A 89 -0.24 -2.38 4.10
N TYR A 90 0.91 -1.70 4.24
CA TYR A 90 1.17 -0.46 3.52
C TYR A 90 2.60 -0.42 3.00
N ILE A 91 2.75 -0.15 1.70
CA ILE A 91 4.01 0.19 1.05
C ILE A 91 4.00 1.70 0.88
N PHE A 92 4.75 2.41 1.73
CA PHE A 92 4.83 3.87 1.74
C PHE A 92 5.70 4.38 0.58
N GLN A 93 5.36 5.53 0.01
CA GLN A 93 6.19 6.21 -0.99
C GLN A 93 7.61 6.51 -0.46
N GLY A 94 7.73 6.91 0.81
CA GLY A 94 9.01 7.14 1.50
C GLY A 94 9.69 5.86 1.97
N LEU A 95 9.18 4.67 1.63
CA LEU A 95 9.64 3.33 1.99
C LEU A 95 9.68 3.04 3.50
N GLU A 96 9.97 4.03 4.33
CA GLU A 96 10.02 3.93 5.81
C GLU A 96 10.90 2.76 6.29
N LEU A 97 12.09 2.62 5.70
CA LEU A 97 13.11 1.66 6.12
C LEU A 97 14.01 2.28 7.19
N PHE A 98 14.56 1.42 8.03
CA PHE A 98 15.60 1.78 9.00
C PHE A 98 16.97 1.60 8.33
N ASP A 99 17.62 2.69 7.97
CA ASP A 99 18.89 2.70 7.21
C ASP A 99 20.02 1.93 7.91
N SER A 100 20.04 1.93 9.23
CA SER A 100 21.06 1.27 10.05
C SER A 100 20.88 -0.25 10.13
N LEU A 101 19.68 -0.75 9.83
CA LEU A 101 19.36 -2.17 9.82
C LEU A 101 19.58 -2.78 8.43
N THR A 102 19.84 -4.08 8.39
CA THR A 102 19.92 -4.81 7.13
C THR A 102 18.53 -4.92 6.46
N ALA A 103 18.50 -5.30 5.18
CA ALA A 103 17.25 -5.60 4.48
C ALA A 103 16.46 -6.68 5.24
N ARG A 104 17.13 -7.77 5.62
CA ARG A 104 16.56 -8.87 6.42
C ARG A 104 15.96 -8.38 7.73
N GLU A 105 16.69 -7.57 8.49
CA GLU A 105 16.20 -7.02 9.76
C GLU A 105 14.98 -6.12 9.57
N ASN A 106 14.96 -5.26 8.54
CA ASN A 106 13.80 -4.45 8.18
C ASN A 106 12.55 -5.31 7.91
N ILE A 107 12.70 -6.42 7.20
CA ILE A 107 11.62 -7.37 6.91
C ILE A 107 11.16 -8.08 8.18
N LEU A 108 12.12 -8.59 8.97
CA LEU A 108 11.83 -9.34 10.20
C LEU A 108 11.17 -8.49 11.27
N LEU A 109 11.44 -7.17 11.35
CA LEU A 109 10.70 -6.26 12.26
C LEU A 109 9.18 -6.38 12.06
N LYS A 110 8.74 -6.46 10.82
CA LYS A 110 7.30 -6.57 10.52
C LYS A 110 6.79 -7.99 10.73
N ASN A 111 7.53 -8.98 10.24
CA ASN A 111 7.15 -10.38 10.37
C ASN A 111 7.06 -10.83 11.84
N SER A 112 7.96 -10.35 12.72
CA SER A 112 8.00 -10.72 14.13
C SER A 112 6.71 -10.37 14.90
N ILE A 113 5.92 -9.42 14.41
CA ILE A 113 4.66 -9.01 15.04
C ILE A 113 3.59 -10.12 14.96
N THR A 114 3.60 -10.89 13.89
CA THR A 114 2.57 -11.91 13.61
C THR A 114 3.14 -13.30 13.34
N ALA A 115 4.45 -13.41 13.08
CA ALA A 115 5.12 -14.62 12.60
C ALA A 115 4.40 -15.22 11.36
N PHE A 116 3.94 -14.35 10.45
CA PHE A 116 3.06 -14.73 9.34
C PHE A 116 3.78 -15.55 8.28
N LYS A 117 4.99 -15.14 7.90
CA LYS A 117 5.82 -15.87 6.94
C LYS A 117 6.93 -16.65 7.67
N SER A 118 7.17 -17.87 7.23
CA SER A 118 8.33 -18.65 7.63
C SER A 118 9.61 -18.06 7.03
N PRO A 119 10.78 -18.35 7.60
CA PRO A 119 12.06 -17.92 7.02
C PRO A 119 12.21 -18.35 5.55
N GLY A 120 11.79 -19.57 5.20
CA GLY A 120 11.88 -20.10 3.84
C GLY A 120 11.03 -19.31 2.83
N GLU A 121 9.80 -18.91 3.20
CA GLU A 121 8.95 -18.07 2.37
C GLU A 121 9.55 -16.68 2.17
N ILE A 122 10.17 -16.10 3.20
CA ILE A 122 10.85 -14.79 3.08
C ILE A 122 12.01 -14.87 2.10
N GLU A 123 12.84 -15.94 2.18
CA GLU A 123 13.95 -16.15 1.25
C GLU A 123 13.45 -16.36 -0.20
N GLU A 124 12.35 -17.07 -0.38
CA GLU A 124 11.74 -17.29 -1.69
C GLU A 124 11.25 -15.97 -2.30
N ILE A 125 10.52 -15.14 -1.55
CA ILE A 125 10.08 -13.82 -2.01
C ILE A 125 11.31 -12.95 -2.33
N ALA A 126 12.34 -12.97 -1.49
CA ALA A 126 13.56 -12.21 -1.71
C ALA A 126 14.29 -12.65 -3.01
N ARG A 127 14.35 -13.96 -3.28
CA ARG A 127 14.93 -14.52 -4.51
C ARG A 127 14.14 -14.08 -5.74
N ASN A 128 12.82 -14.17 -5.69
CA ASN A 128 11.95 -13.77 -6.80
C ASN A 128 12.10 -12.29 -7.14
N LEU A 129 12.43 -11.46 -6.16
CA LEU A 129 12.70 -10.03 -6.34
C LEU A 129 14.20 -9.70 -6.56
N GLY A 130 15.07 -10.71 -6.76
CA GLY A 130 16.50 -10.49 -6.96
C GLY A 130 17.20 -9.81 -5.79
N MET A 131 16.73 -10.08 -4.56
CA MET A 131 17.26 -9.48 -3.34
C MET A 131 18.11 -10.46 -2.50
N GLU A 132 18.29 -11.71 -2.92
CA GLU A 132 18.99 -12.76 -2.17
C GLU A 132 20.37 -12.30 -1.69
N ASP A 133 21.21 -11.75 -2.56
CA ASP A 133 22.57 -11.28 -2.25
C ASP A 133 22.62 -9.97 -1.47
N PHE A 134 21.48 -9.32 -1.27
CA PHE A 134 21.38 -8.02 -0.63
C PHE A 134 20.73 -8.07 0.75
N MET A 135 20.21 -9.23 1.16
CA MET A 135 19.45 -9.38 2.41
C MET A 135 20.23 -8.99 3.66
N ASP A 136 21.53 -9.23 3.68
CA ASP A 136 22.39 -8.95 4.83
C ASP A 136 23.14 -7.61 4.71
N ARG A 137 22.81 -6.79 3.69
CA ARG A 137 23.32 -5.43 3.54
C ARG A 137 22.41 -4.43 4.27
N LYS A 138 23.00 -3.38 4.84
CA LYS A 138 22.25 -2.29 5.47
C LYS A 138 21.36 -1.59 4.42
N ALA A 139 20.12 -1.27 4.81
CA ALA A 139 19.18 -0.61 3.91
C ALA A 139 19.71 0.72 3.37
N GLY A 140 20.40 1.52 4.19
CA GLY A 140 20.93 2.81 3.79
C GLY A 140 22.02 2.79 2.71
N ILE A 141 22.62 1.62 2.39
CA ILE A 141 23.60 1.50 1.30
C ILE A 141 23.03 0.84 0.04
N LEU A 142 21.76 0.43 0.08
CA LEU A 142 21.07 -0.13 -1.08
C LEU A 142 20.66 0.97 -2.04
N SER A 143 20.59 0.66 -3.34
CA SER A 143 19.96 1.56 -4.31
C SER A 143 18.49 1.76 -3.97
N PHE A 144 17.90 2.87 -4.42
CA PHE A 144 16.49 3.17 -4.12
C PHE A 144 15.54 2.06 -4.63
N GLY A 145 15.79 1.51 -5.82
CA GLY A 145 15.03 0.37 -6.34
C GLY A 145 15.19 -0.92 -5.51
N GLN A 146 16.38 -1.15 -4.93
CA GLN A 146 16.58 -2.24 -3.97
C GLN A 146 15.82 -1.99 -2.66
N GLN A 147 15.86 -0.77 -2.15
CA GLN A 147 15.09 -0.36 -0.98
C GLN A 147 13.57 -0.52 -1.21
N GLN A 148 13.06 -0.16 -2.41
CA GLN A 148 11.66 -0.39 -2.77
C GLN A 148 11.30 -1.88 -2.71
N ARG A 149 12.15 -2.76 -3.26
CA ARG A 149 11.94 -4.21 -3.18
C ARG A 149 11.94 -4.72 -1.74
N VAL A 150 12.83 -4.22 -0.87
CA VAL A 150 12.79 -4.53 0.57
C VAL A 150 11.47 -4.09 1.21
N ALA A 151 10.97 -2.89 0.89
CA ALA A 151 9.70 -2.39 1.40
C ALA A 151 8.51 -3.25 0.93
N ILE A 152 8.54 -3.74 -0.31
CA ILE A 152 7.55 -4.68 -0.84
C ILE A 152 7.60 -6.00 -0.05
N ILE A 153 8.77 -6.65 0.07
CA ILE A 153 8.92 -7.89 0.84
C ILE A 153 8.39 -7.70 2.26
N ARG A 154 8.79 -6.62 2.93
CA ARG A 154 8.34 -6.30 4.28
C ARG A 154 6.82 -6.20 4.39
N ALA A 155 6.18 -5.59 3.39
CA ALA A 155 4.72 -5.43 3.39
C ALA A 155 4.00 -6.77 3.19
N LEU A 156 4.56 -7.71 2.45
CA LEU A 156 4.01 -9.05 2.25
C LEU A 156 4.22 -9.99 3.45
N CYS A 157 5.07 -9.61 4.42
CA CYS A 157 5.38 -10.41 5.61
C CYS A 157 4.42 -10.21 6.79
N GLN A 158 3.16 -9.86 6.52
CA GLN A 158 2.10 -9.80 7.52
C GLN A 158 0.74 -10.19 6.90
N PRO A 159 -0.25 -10.62 7.69
CA PRO A 159 -1.61 -10.80 7.20
C PRO A 159 -2.26 -9.46 6.88
N PHE A 160 -3.11 -9.43 5.83
CA PHE A 160 -3.89 -8.24 5.48
C PHE A 160 -5.17 -8.60 4.72
N ASN A 161 -6.18 -7.74 4.84
CA ASN A 161 -7.38 -7.72 4.01
C ASN A 161 -7.26 -6.72 2.86
N PHE A 162 -6.42 -5.67 3.05
CA PHE A 162 -6.07 -4.70 2.03
C PHE A 162 -4.57 -4.39 2.08
N LEU A 163 -3.94 -4.42 0.91
CA LEU A 163 -2.62 -3.84 0.69
C LEU A 163 -2.80 -2.43 0.10
N LEU A 164 -2.24 -1.44 0.76
CA LEU A 164 -2.15 -0.06 0.29
C LEU A 164 -0.74 0.15 -0.29
N ALA A 165 -0.63 0.60 -1.54
CA ALA A 165 0.66 0.74 -2.20
C ALA A 165 0.79 2.13 -2.84
N ASP A 166 1.66 2.96 -2.27
CA ASP A 166 1.83 4.36 -2.68
C ASP A 166 3.05 4.52 -3.59
N GLU A 167 2.80 4.61 -4.90
CA GLU A 167 3.82 4.79 -5.96
C GLU A 167 5.01 3.81 -5.84
N CYS A 168 4.75 2.57 -5.42
CA CYS A 168 5.78 1.62 -5.00
C CYS A 168 6.64 1.04 -6.14
N PHE A 169 6.39 1.42 -7.40
CA PHE A 169 7.15 0.95 -8.57
C PHE A 169 7.91 2.08 -9.28
N SER A 170 7.92 3.30 -8.75
CA SER A 170 8.43 4.49 -9.43
C SER A 170 9.92 4.45 -9.80
N HIS A 171 10.72 3.65 -9.10
CA HIS A 171 12.18 3.54 -9.31
C HIS A 171 12.64 2.09 -9.52
N ILE A 172 11.73 1.22 -9.87
CA ILE A 172 12.01 -0.15 -10.26
C ILE A 172 11.87 -0.21 -11.79
N ASP A 173 12.81 -0.86 -12.47
CA ASP A 173 12.72 -1.08 -13.91
C ASP A 173 11.48 -1.91 -14.26
N GLN A 174 11.09 -1.89 -15.53
CA GLN A 174 9.83 -2.47 -15.99
C GLN A 174 9.73 -3.98 -15.72
N GLU A 175 10.82 -4.73 -15.89
CA GLU A 175 10.85 -6.17 -15.69
C GLU A 175 10.64 -6.50 -14.21
N ASN A 176 11.45 -5.89 -13.32
CA ASN A 176 11.33 -6.07 -11.89
C ASN A 176 10.00 -5.54 -11.33
N SER A 177 9.44 -4.47 -11.91
CA SER A 177 8.11 -3.97 -11.54
C SER A 177 7.01 -4.98 -11.85
N SER A 178 7.08 -5.64 -13.00
CA SER A 178 6.12 -6.67 -13.40
C SER A 178 6.19 -7.89 -12.47
N ILE A 179 7.40 -8.34 -12.13
CA ILE A 179 7.61 -9.45 -11.18
C ILE A 179 7.07 -9.07 -9.80
N ALA A 180 7.41 -7.88 -9.31
CA ALA A 180 6.97 -7.41 -8.00
C ALA A 180 5.43 -7.26 -7.93
N TYR A 181 4.81 -6.75 -9.00
CA TYR A 181 3.36 -6.63 -9.08
C TYR A 181 2.67 -7.99 -9.08
N GLN A 182 3.19 -8.95 -9.85
CA GLN A 182 2.64 -10.31 -9.86
C GLN A 182 2.74 -10.96 -8.48
N LEU A 183 3.87 -10.86 -7.79
CA LEU A 183 4.03 -11.35 -6.42
C LEU A 183 3.03 -10.72 -5.44
N ILE A 184 2.76 -9.43 -5.60
CA ILE A 184 1.73 -8.74 -4.79
C ILE A 184 0.35 -9.31 -5.09
N LEU A 185 0.00 -9.53 -6.36
CA LEU A 185 -1.30 -10.09 -6.74
C LEU A 185 -1.47 -11.53 -6.24
N ASP A 186 -0.43 -12.36 -6.37
CA ASP A 186 -0.43 -13.75 -5.90
C ASP A 186 -0.64 -13.80 -4.37
N GLU A 187 0.02 -12.91 -3.62
CA GLU A 187 -0.17 -12.82 -2.17
C GLU A 187 -1.56 -12.28 -1.81
N CYS A 188 -2.09 -11.29 -2.56
CA CYS A 188 -3.46 -10.82 -2.37
C CYS A 188 -4.47 -11.93 -2.61
N GLU A 189 -4.29 -12.73 -3.66
CA GLU A 189 -5.14 -13.88 -3.96
C GLU A 189 -5.07 -14.93 -2.85
N ALA A 190 -3.87 -15.30 -2.42
CA ALA A 190 -3.65 -16.27 -1.34
C ALA A 190 -4.31 -15.87 -0.03
N GLN A 191 -4.37 -14.56 0.27
CA GLN A 191 -5.03 -14.03 1.47
C GLN A 191 -6.50 -13.65 1.25
N GLY A 192 -7.03 -13.73 0.03
CA GLY A 192 -8.34 -13.18 -0.33
C GLY A 192 -8.41 -11.66 -0.11
N ALA A 193 -7.31 -10.96 -0.26
CA ALA A 193 -7.15 -9.55 0.04
C ALA A 193 -7.37 -8.67 -1.21
N GLY A 194 -7.75 -7.40 -0.98
CA GLY A 194 -7.77 -6.38 -2.02
C GLY A 194 -6.47 -5.56 -2.05
N ILE A 195 -6.21 -4.90 -3.17
CA ILE A 195 -5.13 -3.93 -3.31
C ILE A 195 -5.65 -2.57 -3.76
N ILE A 196 -5.15 -1.50 -3.15
CA ILE A 196 -5.32 -0.11 -3.61
C ILE A 196 -3.93 0.45 -3.90
N LEU A 197 -3.61 0.56 -5.18
CA LEU A 197 -2.32 1.04 -5.66
C LEU A 197 -2.48 2.44 -6.25
N THR A 198 -1.57 3.34 -5.91
CA THR A 198 -1.49 4.66 -6.54
C THR A 198 -0.36 4.73 -7.56
N SER A 199 -0.60 5.42 -8.69
CA SER A 199 0.38 5.59 -9.76
C SER A 199 0.39 7.02 -10.29
N LEU A 200 1.55 7.47 -10.82
CA LEU A 200 1.72 8.79 -11.43
C LEU A 200 1.12 8.88 -12.84
N ASN A 201 1.15 7.80 -13.60
CA ASN A 201 0.72 7.74 -15.00
C ASN A 201 0.04 6.40 -15.28
N GLU A 202 -0.62 6.32 -16.43
CA GLU A 202 -1.07 5.05 -17.01
C GLU A 202 0.12 4.10 -17.18
N ASN A 203 0.43 3.35 -16.14
CA ASN A 203 1.32 2.21 -16.26
C ASN A 203 0.56 1.14 -17.05
N ALA A 204 0.71 1.18 -18.37
CA ALA A 204 0.01 0.31 -19.32
C ALA A 204 0.20 -1.19 -19.03
N ASN A 205 1.18 -1.55 -18.20
CA ASN A 205 1.55 -2.93 -17.91
C ASN A 205 0.98 -3.47 -16.59
N LEU A 206 0.33 -2.63 -15.76
CA LEU A 206 -0.33 -3.10 -14.54
C LEU A 206 -1.81 -3.36 -14.84
N SER A 207 -2.24 -4.60 -14.74
CA SER A 207 -3.65 -4.98 -14.92
C SER A 207 -4.39 -4.84 -13.60
N ALA A 208 -5.48 -4.09 -13.56
CA ALA A 208 -6.37 -4.03 -12.41
C ALA A 208 -7.82 -4.19 -12.86
N GLN A 209 -8.66 -4.73 -11.97
CA GLN A 209 -10.10 -4.85 -12.22
C GLN A 209 -10.77 -3.46 -12.28
N ASN A 210 -10.25 -2.51 -11.53
CA ASN A 210 -10.80 -1.16 -11.43
C ASN A 210 -9.67 -0.12 -11.56
N ARG A 211 -9.84 0.83 -12.47
CA ARG A 211 -8.99 2.03 -12.58
C ARG A 211 -9.83 3.25 -12.29
N MET A 212 -9.26 4.20 -11.57
CA MET A 212 -9.91 5.45 -11.19
C MET A 212 -8.94 6.60 -11.34
N ILE A 213 -9.44 7.74 -11.77
CA ILE A 213 -8.70 9.01 -11.84
C ILE A 213 -8.98 9.80 -10.56
N LEU A 214 -7.90 10.32 -9.96
CA LEU A 214 -8.00 11.13 -8.75
C LEU A 214 -7.90 12.61 -9.09
#